data_19bdbaf0e49b5e9b45d859e827c48c98
#
_entry.id   19bdbaf0e49b5e9b45d859e827c48c98
#
_cell.length_a   1.000
_cell.length_b   1.000
_cell.length_c   1.000
_cell.angle_alpha   90.00
_cell.angle_beta   90.00
_cell.angle_gamma   90.00
#
_symmetry.space_group_name_H-M   'P 1'
#
loop_
_entity.id
_entity.type
_entity.pdbx_description
1 polymer ?
#
loop_
_entity_poly.entity_id
_entity_poly.type
_entity_poly.pdbx_seq_one_letter_code
_entity_poly.pdbx_strand_id
1 'polypeptide(L)'
;MDLGRPNKEYIRYVFKTPEYEKFVSSLNPKVRQKFDYVVDVITTIYNVPTKFIKHLENTDLYEMRVSIGTNEYRTVIFAIDNHNFIEAGNVILLNGFFEEGQQRLS
;
A
#
# COMPACT_ATOMS: atom_id res chain seq x y z
N MET A 1 24.64 7.10 -7.46
CA MET A 1 24.41 5.88 -7.07
C MET A 1 24.02 5.81 -5.66
N ASP A 2 23.17 5.00 -5.35
CA ASP A 2 22.69 4.88 -4.02
C ASP A 2 23.62 3.98 -3.24
N LEU A 3 24.40 4.55 -2.41
CA LEU A 3 25.38 3.80 -1.68
C LEU A 3 24.79 2.96 -0.59
N GLY A 4 23.67 3.36 -0.06
CA GLY A 4 23.06 2.62 1.03
C GLY A 4 22.25 1.44 0.54
N ARG A 5 21.80 1.45 -0.70
CA ARG A 5 20.95 0.42 -1.22
C ARG A 5 21.23 0.16 -2.68
N PRO A 6 22.44 -0.26 -2.95
CA PRO A 6 22.87 -0.38 -4.34
C PRO A 6 22.04 -1.33 -5.18
N ASN A 7 21.37 -2.27 -4.56
CA ASN A 7 20.60 -3.24 -5.32
C ASN A 7 19.14 -2.93 -5.40
N LYS A 8 18.71 -1.83 -4.82
CA LYS A 8 17.30 -1.52 -4.80
C LYS A 8 16.94 -0.66 -6.00
N GLU A 9 15.96 -1.08 -6.74
CA GLU A 9 15.46 -0.34 -7.86
C GLU A 9 14.01 0.02 -7.63
N TYR A 10 13.65 1.24 -7.97
CA TYR A 10 12.28 1.69 -7.82
C TYR A 10 11.54 1.43 -9.11
N ILE A 11 10.58 0.54 -9.05
CA ILE A 11 9.78 0.17 -10.20
C ILE A 11 8.59 1.09 -10.35
N ARG A 12 8.04 1.53 -9.21
CA ARG A 12 6.90 2.42 -9.22
C ARG A 12 7.17 3.63 -8.35
N TYR A 13 6.66 4.77 -8.77
CA TYR A 13 6.66 5.94 -7.92
C TYR A 13 5.35 5.93 -7.17
N VAL A 14 5.42 6.03 -5.85
CA VAL A 14 4.26 5.95 -4.99
C VAL A 14 4.02 7.32 -4.39
N PHE A 15 2.93 7.95 -4.82
CA PHE A 15 2.54 9.26 -4.30
C PHE A 15 1.58 9.06 -3.14
N LYS A 16 1.57 10.01 -2.23
CA LYS A 16 0.76 9.91 -1.02
C LYS A 16 -0.04 11.18 -0.86
N THR A 17 -1.35 11.03 -0.65
CA THR A 17 -2.19 12.18 -0.40
C THR A 17 -2.02 12.65 1.03
N PRO A 18 -2.42 13.88 1.33
CA PRO A 18 -2.44 14.33 2.72
C PRO A 18 -3.32 13.46 3.61
N GLU A 19 -4.41 12.94 3.06
CA GLU A 19 -5.29 12.06 3.82
C GLU A 19 -4.57 10.78 4.22
N TYR A 20 -3.81 10.21 3.29
CA TYR A 20 -3.04 9.01 3.60
C TYR A 20 -2.01 9.31 4.68
N GLU A 21 -1.27 10.41 4.52
CA GLU A 21 -0.23 10.76 5.47
C GLU A 21 -0.82 10.98 6.87
N LYS A 22 -1.97 11.62 6.92
CA LYS A 22 -2.62 11.86 8.20
C LYS A 22 -3.05 10.55 8.84
N PHE A 23 -3.60 9.66 8.03
CA PHE A 23 -4.03 8.36 8.53
C PHE A 23 -2.85 7.61 9.13
N VAL A 24 -1.76 7.49 8.39
CA VAL A 24 -0.62 6.70 8.85
C VAL A 24 0.02 7.33 10.07
N SER A 25 0.10 8.65 10.11
CA SER A 25 0.75 9.29 11.25
C SER A 25 -0.05 9.14 12.54
N SER A 26 -1.33 8.76 12.44
CA SER A 26 -2.13 8.53 13.63
C SER A 26 -1.94 7.14 14.19
N LEU A 27 -1.23 6.26 13.50
CA LEU A 27 -1.07 4.88 13.92
C LEU A 27 0.15 4.74 14.81
N ASN A 28 0.18 3.66 15.60
CA ASN A 28 1.33 3.49 16.47
C ASN A 28 2.56 3.10 15.65
N PRO A 29 3.75 3.28 16.24
CA PRO A 29 4.99 3.09 15.48
C PRO A 29 5.14 1.74 14.83
N LYS A 30 4.71 0.68 15.47
CA LYS A 30 4.86 -0.64 14.93
C LYS A 30 4.02 -0.80 13.66
N VAL A 31 2.82 -0.26 13.67
CA VAL A 31 1.96 -0.33 12.51
C VAL A 31 2.52 0.53 11.39
N ARG A 32 3.03 1.72 11.74
CA ARG A 32 3.63 2.57 10.72
C ARG A 32 4.80 1.90 10.03
N GLN A 33 5.62 1.18 10.80
CA GLN A 33 6.73 0.45 10.21
C GLN A 33 6.26 -0.57 9.20
N LYS A 34 5.16 -1.25 9.49
CA LYS A 34 4.64 -2.23 8.57
C LYS A 34 4.12 -1.56 7.30
N PHE A 35 3.50 -0.39 7.44
CA PHE A 35 3.08 0.37 6.27
C PHE A 35 4.28 0.74 5.41
N ASP A 36 5.36 1.21 6.04
CA ASP A 36 6.56 1.56 5.30
C ASP A 36 7.12 0.35 4.57
N TYR A 37 7.07 -0.81 5.21
CA TYR A 37 7.54 -2.02 4.58
C TYR A 37 6.71 -2.37 3.35
N VAL A 38 5.38 -2.31 3.47
CA VAL A 38 4.52 -2.67 2.35
C VAL A 38 4.67 -1.65 1.23
N VAL A 39 4.80 -0.37 1.56
CA VAL A 39 5.04 0.64 0.54
C VAL A 39 6.35 0.36 -0.16
N ASP A 40 7.38 -0.04 0.58
CA ASP A 40 8.66 -0.38 -0.03
C ASP A 40 8.51 -1.58 -0.98
N VAL A 41 7.70 -2.55 -0.61
CA VAL A 41 7.46 -3.70 -1.47
C VAL A 41 6.83 -3.25 -2.79
N ILE A 42 5.79 -2.42 -2.74
CA ILE A 42 5.13 -2.03 -3.98
C ILE A 42 5.99 -1.08 -4.80
N THR A 43 6.97 -0.46 -4.19
CA THR A 43 7.89 0.42 -4.91
C THR A 43 8.95 -0.37 -5.66
N THR A 44 9.37 -1.50 -5.11
CA THR A 44 10.55 -2.19 -5.61
C THR A 44 10.29 -3.57 -6.22
N ILE A 45 9.14 -4.16 -6.00
CA ILE A 45 8.85 -5.51 -6.49
C ILE A 45 7.85 -5.42 -7.64
N TYR A 46 8.20 -5.98 -8.77
CA TYR A 46 7.32 -5.91 -9.93
C TYR A 46 6.03 -6.68 -9.70
N ASN A 47 6.12 -7.95 -9.40
CA ASN A 47 4.93 -8.76 -9.14
C ASN A 47 4.62 -8.74 -7.66
N VAL A 48 3.85 -7.76 -7.25
CA VAL A 48 3.50 -7.60 -5.85
C VAL A 48 2.55 -8.72 -5.42
N PRO A 49 2.84 -9.41 -4.32
CA PRO A 49 1.96 -10.48 -3.87
C PRO A 49 0.55 -9.97 -3.57
N THR A 50 -0.43 -10.81 -3.84
CA THR A 50 -1.83 -10.43 -3.65
C THR A 50 -2.19 -10.20 -2.20
N LYS A 51 -1.38 -10.69 -1.27
CA LYS A 51 -1.66 -10.39 0.13
C LYS A 51 -1.46 -8.92 0.44
N PHE A 52 -0.73 -8.18 -0.40
CA PHE A 52 -0.52 -6.76 -0.20
C PHE A 52 -1.40 -5.89 -1.10
N ILE A 53 -1.69 -6.36 -2.32
CA ILE A 53 -2.44 -5.56 -3.27
C ILE A 53 -3.56 -6.38 -3.86
N LYS A 54 -4.76 -5.82 -3.84
CA LYS A 54 -5.92 -6.50 -4.40
C LYS A 54 -6.70 -5.53 -5.25
N HIS A 55 -7.16 -5.99 -6.40
CA HIS A 55 -8.00 -5.19 -7.27
C HIS A 55 -9.41 -5.13 -6.69
N LEU A 56 -10.00 -3.96 -6.66
CA LEU A 56 -11.37 -3.80 -6.21
C LEU A 56 -12.28 -3.98 -7.40
N GLU A 57 -13.11 -5.00 -7.33
CA GLU A 57 -13.93 -5.40 -8.47
C GLU A 57 -14.80 -4.28 -8.97
N ASN A 58 -14.95 -4.23 -10.30
CA ASN A 58 -15.79 -3.25 -10.97
C ASN A 58 -15.30 -1.82 -10.80
N THR A 59 -14.03 -1.64 -10.50
CA THR A 59 -13.45 -0.31 -10.40
C THR A 59 -12.06 -0.34 -10.99
N ASP A 60 -11.46 0.85 -11.12
CA ASP A 60 -10.06 0.97 -11.50
C ASP A 60 -9.18 1.13 -10.28
N LEU A 61 -9.71 0.81 -9.12
CA LEU A 61 -8.99 1.03 -7.88
C LEU A 61 -8.42 -0.28 -7.36
N TYR A 62 -7.38 -0.12 -6.53
CA TYR A 62 -6.75 -1.24 -5.86
C TYR A 62 -6.72 -0.95 -4.38
N GLU A 63 -6.47 -1.98 -3.62
CA GLU A 63 -6.43 -1.87 -2.17
C GLU A 63 -5.11 -2.41 -1.69
N MET A 64 -4.36 -1.60 -0.94
CA MET A 64 -3.16 -2.05 -0.27
C MET A 64 -3.56 -2.52 1.10
N ARG A 65 -3.10 -3.71 1.47
CA ARG A 65 -3.46 -4.33 2.74
C ARG A 65 -2.26 -4.44 3.64
N VAL A 66 -2.44 -4.04 4.88
CA VAL A 66 -1.41 -4.16 5.90
C VAL A 66 -2.04 -4.87 7.09
N SER A 67 -1.52 -6.05 7.42
CA SER A 67 -2.10 -6.87 8.48
C SER A 67 -1.13 -7.01 9.63
N ILE A 68 -1.63 -6.86 10.84
CA ILE A 68 -0.85 -7.07 12.04
C ILE A 68 -1.74 -7.80 13.01
N GLY A 69 -1.37 -9.05 13.34
CA GLY A 69 -2.23 -9.88 14.17
C GLY A 69 -3.54 -10.11 13.45
N THR A 70 -4.64 -9.82 14.13
CA THR A 70 -5.96 -9.96 13.54
C THR A 70 -6.47 -8.64 12.97
N ASN A 71 -5.68 -7.58 13.09
CA ASN A 71 -6.09 -6.27 12.62
C ASN A 71 -5.68 -6.07 11.17
N GLU A 72 -6.54 -5.44 10.41
CA GLU A 72 -6.26 -5.15 9.02
C GLU A 72 -6.42 -3.69 8.76
N TYR A 73 -5.46 -3.13 8.05
CA TYR A 73 -5.50 -1.73 7.63
C TYR A 73 -5.51 -1.74 6.11
N ARG A 74 -6.28 -0.85 5.52
CA ARG A 74 -6.45 -0.83 4.08
C ARG A 74 -6.29 0.56 3.55
N THR A 75 -5.72 0.66 2.37
CA THR A 75 -5.52 1.93 1.70
C THR A 75 -5.97 1.78 0.26
N VAL A 76 -6.78 2.71 -0.20
CA VAL A 76 -7.20 2.70 -1.59
C VAL A 76 -6.09 3.29 -2.45
N ILE A 77 -5.80 2.62 -3.54
CA ILE A 77 -4.75 3.03 -4.47
C ILE A 77 -5.33 3.21 -5.85
N PHE A 78 -4.86 4.24 -6.53
CA PHE A 78 -5.19 4.45 -7.94
C PHE A 78 -3.91 4.34 -8.75
N ALA A 79 -3.92 3.51 -9.78
CA ALA A 79 -2.79 3.39 -10.69
C ALA A 79 -2.97 4.44 -11.77
N ILE A 80 -2.05 5.40 -11.81
CA ILE A 80 -2.24 6.61 -12.57
C ILE A 80 -2.06 6.40 -14.07
N ASP A 81 -1.04 5.67 -14.46
CA ASP A 81 -0.66 5.58 -15.86
C ASP A 81 -0.92 4.23 -16.50
N ASN A 82 -1.68 3.36 -15.85
CA ASN A 82 -2.01 2.08 -16.45
C ASN A 82 -3.19 1.50 -15.71
N HIS A 83 -4.05 0.78 -16.40
CA HIS A 83 -5.17 0.12 -15.75
C HIS A 83 -4.71 -0.99 -14.84
N ASN A 84 -3.59 -1.60 -15.17
CA ASN A 84 -3.07 -2.73 -14.41
C ASN A 84 -2.04 -2.21 -13.43
N PHE A 85 -2.27 -2.47 -12.13
CA PHE A 85 -1.36 -1.99 -11.09
C PHE A 85 0.07 -2.48 -11.34
N ILE A 86 0.21 -3.75 -11.74
CA ILE A 86 1.54 -4.32 -11.91
C ILE A 86 2.33 -3.56 -12.97
N GLU A 87 1.65 -3.12 -14.03
CA GLU A 87 2.31 -2.42 -15.12
C GLU A 87 2.45 -0.92 -14.89
N ALA A 88 1.79 -0.41 -13.88
CA ALA A 88 1.81 1.03 -13.66
C ALA A 88 3.15 1.47 -13.10
N GLY A 89 3.65 2.58 -13.61
CA GLY A 89 4.87 3.18 -13.08
C GLY A 89 4.59 4.26 -12.05
N ASN A 90 3.35 4.68 -11.93
CA ASN A 90 2.96 5.72 -10.99
C ASN A 90 1.64 5.35 -10.33
N VAL A 91 1.63 5.33 -9.01
CA VAL A 91 0.43 5.01 -8.25
C VAL A 91 0.28 6.02 -7.13
N ILE A 92 -0.93 6.22 -6.66
CA ILE A 92 -1.17 7.14 -5.57
C ILE A 92 -2.01 6.49 -4.49
N LEU A 93 -1.55 6.63 -3.26
CA LEU A 93 -2.25 6.14 -2.08
C LEU A 93 -3.24 7.22 -1.66
N LEU A 94 -4.53 6.91 -1.76
CA LEU A 94 -5.56 7.93 -1.62
C LEU A 94 -5.99 8.15 -0.19
N ASN A 95 -6.32 7.09 0.51
CA ASN A 95 -6.84 7.21 1.85
C ASN A 95 -6.73 5.87 2.54
N GLY A 96 -6.69 5.85 3.84
CA GLY A 96 -6.57 4.61 4.57
C GLY A 96 -7.62 4.50 5.64
N PHE A 97 -7.90 3.27 6.03
CA PHE A 97 -8.84 3.03 7.10
C PHE A 97 -8.49 1.72 7.80
N PHE A 98 -8.91 1.64 9.02
CA PHE A 98 -8.67 0.49 9.86
C PHE A 98 -9.91 -0.38 9.85
N GLU A 99 -9.69 -1.67 9.66
CA GLU A 99 -10.79 -2.62 9.74
C GLU A 99 -10.51 -3.55 10.90
N GLU A 100 -11.43 -3.57 11.85
CA GLU A 100 -11.24 -4.39 12.99
C GLU A 100 -11.23 -5.84 12.60
N GLY A 101 -10.45 -6.59 13.22
CA GLY A 101 -10.28 -7.97 12.93
C GLY A 101 -11.52 -8.72 13.08
N GLN A 102 -11.70 -9.62 13.32
CA GLN A 102 -12.71 -10.23 13.33
C GLN A 102 -13.73 -10.11 14.15
N GLN A 103 -13.93 -9.35 14.60
CA GLN A 103 -14.90 -9.18 15.29
C GLN A 103 -16.08 -9.19 14.74
N ARG A 104 -16.33 -9.15 13.93
CA ARG A 104 -17.41 -9.10 13.35
C ARG A 104 -18.13 -10.10 13.53
N LEU A 105 -18.53 -10.46 13.91
CA LEU A 105 -19.28 -11.26 14.03
C LEU A 105 -20.09 -11.53 13.64
N SER A 106 -20.13 -11.60 13.42
CA SER A 106 -20.93 -11.72 13.04
C SER A 106 -21.44 -11.94 12.93
#